data_ab20fa428fb30d825c6ee52d8881a719
#
_entry.id   ab20fa428fb30d825c6ee52d8881a719
#
_cell.length_a   1.000
_cell.length_b   1.000
_cell.length_c   1.000
_cell.angle_alpha   90.00
_cell.angle_beta   90.00
_cell.angle_gamma   90.00
#
_symmetry.space_group_name_H-M   'P 1'
#
loop_
_entity.id
_entity.type
_entity.pdbx_description
1 polymer ?
#
loop_
_entity_poly.entity_id
_entity_poly.type
_entity_poly.pdbx_seq_one_letter_code
_entity_poly.pdbx_strand_id
1 'polypeptide(L)'
;RNELDQLKNLDSETTQKYIRYAELFPDATENTDLTDEINKTFSLFFRKFNYKISDVIVGTTNHSATVSVKLTTIDSKVLARDFKAELLRTQITESAQAQKGNIKDSSRSLEAHYLILNHLLNTNDYDTAETDCNIQLVNTGNDKKEKWKIQRTNSLEDDLVGGLIADLANPDILSPEDTLTVYLDTLQKLDLKEMTSYLGVVNIMNTSDTAKNSIASALAEQIHKNFNYVIKSSSENGYNATVTTEITTFDSDSILADYQEKLDK
;
A
#
# COMPACT_ATOMS: atom_id res chain seq x y z
N ARG A 1 11.27 -2.90 -29.58
CA ARG A 1 12.58 -2.85 -28.89
C ARG A 1 12.87 -1.43 -28.38
N ASN A 2 12.90 -0.41 -29.24
CA ASN A 2 13.25 0.96 -28.83
C ASN A 2 12.46 1.46 -27.60
N GLU A 3 11.15 1.25 -27.55
CA GLU A 3 10.31 1.70 -26.42
C GLU A 3 10.60 0.92 -25.14
N LEU A 4 10.86 -0.39 -25.22
CA LEU A 4 11.29 -1.18 -24.07
C LEU A 4 12.70 -0.78 -23.59
N ASP A 5 13.59 -0.43 -24.51
CA ASP A 5 14.91 0.13 -24.17
C ASP A 5 14.79 1.50 -23.49
N GLN A 6 13.83 2.32 -23.90
CA GLN A 6 13.53 3.61 -23.24
C GLN A 6 13.02 3.42 -21.79
N LEU A 7 12.11 2.46 -21.57
CA LEU A 7 11.69 2.10 -20.21
C LEU A 7 12.85 1.60 -19.35
N LYS A 8 13.69 0.73 -19.92
CA LYS A 8 14.91 0.24 -19.26
C LYS A 8 15.89 1.36 -18.91
N ASN A 9 15.95 2.40 -19.73
CA ASN A 9 16.81 3.57 -19.53
C ASN A 9 16.14 4.68 -18.69
N LEU A 10 14.99 4.39 -18.06
CA LEU A 10 14.26 5.30 -17.17
C LEU A 10 13.73 6.56 -17.88
N ASP A 11 13.28 6.41 -19.12
CA ASP A 11 12.67 7.48 -19.89
C ASP A 11 11.25 7.77 -19.37
N SER A 12 11.08 8.92 -18.71
CA SER A 12 9.82 9.32 -18.09
C SER A 12 8.70 9.58 -19.10
N GLU A 13 9.01 10.09 -20.29
CA GLU A 13 8.02 10.33 -21.35
C GLU A 13 7.44 9.01 -21.86
N THR A 14 8.30 8.00 -22.07
CA THR A 14 7.86 6.66 -22.46
C THR A 14 7.04 6.00 -21.34
N THR A 15 7.44 6.15 -20.10
CA THR A 15 6.70 5.61 -18.95
C THR A 15 5.29 6.18 -18.91
N GLN A 16 5.11 7.49 -18.96
CA GLN A 16 3.81 8.16 -18.94
C GLN A 16 2.92 7.81 -20.15
N LYS A 17 3.54 7.47 -21.28
CA LYS A 17 2.82 7.04 -22.48
C LYS A 17 2.09 5.71 -22.27
N TYR A 18 2.64 4.78 -21.49
CA TYR A 18 2.11 3.44 -21.29
C TYR A 18 1.43 3.25 -19.95
N ILE A 19 1.78 4.00 -18.94
CA ILE A 19 1.28 3.83 -17.58
C ILE A 19 0.49 5.06 -17.15
N ARG A 20 -0.81 4.87 -16.93
CA ARG A 20 -1.69 5.93 -16.43
C ARG A 20 -1.60 5.95 -14.91
N TYR A 21 -0.83 6.88 -14.38
CA TYR A 21 -0.51 6.97 -12.95
C TYR A 21 -1.73 7.00 -12.02
N ALA A 22 -2.83 7.65 -12.45
CA ALA A 22 -4.06 7.70 -11.66
C ALA A 22 -4.77 6.33 -11.58
N GLU A 23 -4.54 5.45 -12.55
CA GLU A 23 -5.19 4.13 -12.57
C GLU A 23 -4.51 3.12 -11.65
N LEU A 24 -3.31 3.41 -11.15
CA LEU A 24 -2.70 2.64 -10.06
C LEU A 24 -3.54 2.78 -8.77
N PHE A 25 -4.21 3.90 -8.59
CA PHE A 25 -4.96 4.22 -7.38
C PHE A 25 -6.32 4.82 -7.72
N PRO A 26 -7.26 4.02 -8.25
CA PRO A 26 -8.54 4.54 -8.74
C PRO A 26 -9.41 5.20 -7.66
N ASP A 27 -9.21 4.81 -6.40
CA ASP A 27 -9.96 5.34 -5.25
C ASP A 27 -9.29 6.56 -4.61
N ALA A 28 -8.10 6.97 -5.09
CA ALA A 28 -7.41 8.13 -4.56
C ALA A 28 -8.02 9.43 -5.07
N THR A 29 -8.06 10.45 -4.20
CA THR A 29 -8.45 11.79 -4.61
C THR A 29 -7.30 12.46 -5.37
N GLU A 30 -7.60 13.05 -6.54
CA GLU A 30 -6.59 13.77 -7.32
C GLU A 30 -6.11 15.03 -6.57
N ASN A 31 -4.78 15.22 -6.62
CA ASN A 31 -4.12 16.47 -6.26
C ASN A 31 -3.47 17.10 -7.49
N THR A 32 -3.21 18.39 -7.42
CA THR A 32 -2.56 19.13 -8.50
C THR A 32 -1.08 18.78 -8.59
N ASP A 33 -0.60 18.60 -9.83
CA ASP A 33 0.81 18.45 -10.25
C ASP A 33 1.71 17.55 -9.38
N LEU A 34 1.65 16.24 -9.65
CA LEU A 34 2.47 15.22 -9.01
C LEU A 34 3.58 14.69 -9.94
N THR A 35 3.94 15.44 -10.99
CA THR A 35 4.83 14.96 -12.04
C THR A 35 6.18 14.51 -11.49
N ASP A 36 6.74 15.24 -10.55
CA ASP A 36 8.06 14.93 -9.96
C ASP A 36 8.03 13.67 -9.10
N GLU A 37 7.02 13.51 -8.24
CA GLU A 37 6.83 12.33 -7.40
C GLU A 37 6.59 11.09 -8.24
N ILE A 38 5.77 11.20 -9.28
CA ILE A 38 5.48 10.12 -10.22
C ILE A 38 6.74 9.69 -10.95
N ASN A 39 7.48 10.64 -11.54
CA ASN A 39 8.72 10.36 -12.27
C ASN A 39 9.76 9.71 -11.35
N LYS A 40 9.91 10.20 -10.14
CA LYS A 40 10.82 9.65 -9.13
C LYS A 40 10.44 8.22 -8.77
N THR A 41 9.17 7.96 -8.53
CA THR A 41 8.66 6.64 -8.17
C THR A 41 8.90 5.63 -9.30
N PHE A 42 8.55 5.99 -10.54
CA PHE A 42 8.78 5.10 -11.68
C PHE A 42 10.27 4.92 -11.99
N SER A 43 11.11 5.93 -11.79
CA SER A 43 12.56 5.77 -11.90
C SER A 43 13.09 4.72 -10.93
N LEU A 44 12.57 4.67 -9.71
CA LEU A 44 12.93 3.66 -8.73
C LEU A 44 12.38 2.28 -9.12
N PHE A 45 11.12 2.21 -9.54
CA PHE A 45 10.46 0.97 -9.94
C PHE A 45 11.17 0.31 -11.12
N PHE A 46 11.46 1.07 -12.19
CA PHE A 46 12.09 0.55 -13.40
C PHE A 46 13.61 0.34 -13.29
N ARG A 47 14.24 0.65 -12.16
CA ARG A 47 15.69 0.43 -11.96
C ARG A 47 16.12 -1.02 -12.20
N LYS A 48 15.26 -1.99 -11.87
CA LYS A 48 15.48 -3.43 -12.07
C LYS A 48 14.78 -3.97 -13.33
N PHE A 49 14.17 -3.10 -14.13
CA PHE A 49 13.45 -3.53 -15.33
C PHE A 49 14.40 -4.12 -16.37
N ASN A 50 14.01 -5.27 -16.89
CA ASN A 50 14.67 -5.91 -18.01
C ASN A 50 13.67 -6.65 -18.88
N TYR A 51 14.07 -7.02 -20.10
CA TYR A 51 13.20 -7.79 -20.97
C TYR A 51 13.97 -8.71 -21.90
N LYS A 52 13.31 -9.79 -22.33
CA LYS A 52 13.83 -10.72 -23.34
C LYS A 52 12.72 -11.01 -24.35
N ILE A 53 12.94 -10.66 -25.63
CA ILE A 53 12.03 -11.03 -26.71
C ILE A 53 12.26 -12.51 -27.04
N SER A 54 11.20 -13.32 -26.99
CA SER A 54 11.26 -14.76 -27.26
C SER A 54 10.75 -15.12 -28.65
N ASP A 55 9.69 -14.43 -29.14
CA ASP A 55 9.11 -14.73 -30.44
C ASP A 55 8.45 -13.50 -31.07
N VAL A 56 8.32 -13.52 -32.41
CA VAL A 56 7.60 -12.48 -33.18
C VAL A 56 6.76 -13.15 -34.25
N ILE A 57 5.45 -13.05 -34.12
CA ILE A 57 4.49 -13.57 -35.08
C ILE A 57 3.87 -12.41 -35.85
N VAL A 58 4.09 -12.36 -37.15
CA VAL A 58 3.48 -11.37 -38.04
C VAL A 58 2.21 -11.95 -38.63
N GLY A 59 1.11 -11.19 -38.58
CA GLY A 59 -0.16 -11.59 -39.19
C GLY A 59 -0.06 -11.73 -40.73
N THR A 60 -0.91 -12.56 -41.30
CA THR A 60 -0.89 -12.92 -42.73
C THR A 60 -1.05 -11.71 -43.67
N THR A 61 -1.61 -10.61 -43.20
CA THR A 61 -1.83 -9.37 -43.96
C THR A 61 -0.76 -8.30 -43.69
N ASN A 62 0.29 -8.59 -42.95
CA ASN A 62 1.31 -7.63 -42.51
C ASN A 62 0.77 -6.34 -41.81
N HIS A 63 -0.49 -6.39 -41.31
CA HIS A 63 -1.10 -5.25 -40.62
C HIS A 63 -0.97 -5.33 -39.10
N SER A 64 -0.69 -6.50 -38.57
CA SER A 64 -0.52 -6.75 -37.13
C SER A 64 0.61 -7.71 -36.86
N ALA A 65 1.21 -7.61 -35.69
CA ALA A 65 2.16 -8.58 -35.18
C ALA A 65 2.02 -8.72 -33.67
N THR A 66 2.33 -9.91 -33.18
CA THR A 66 2.42 -10.20 -31.75
C THR A 66 3.88 -10.47 -31.40
N VAL A 67 4.39 -9.80 -30.40
CA VAL A 67 5.74 -10.00 -29.88
C VAL A 67 5.63 -10.59 -28.48
N SER A 68 6.12 -11.84 -28.34
CA SER A 68 6.20 -12.48 -27.02
C SER A 68 7.46 -12.02 -26.31
N VAL A 69 7.28 -11.48 -25.13
CA VAL A 69 8.33 -10.88 -24.31
C VAL A 69 8.25 -11.42 -22.90
N LYS A 70 9.40 -11.79 -22.35
CA LYS A 70 9.53 -12.01 -20.91
C LYS A 70 10.04 -10.73 -20.30
N LEU A 71 9.27 -10.15 -19.38
CA LEU A 71 9.60 -8.95 -18.63
C LEU A 71 10.17 -9.36 -17.27
N THR A 72 11.16 -8.62 -16.80
CA THR A 72 11.68 -8.71 -15.42
C THR A 72 11.40 -7.39 -14.75
N THR A 73 10.68 -7.41 -13.64
CA THR A 73 10.28 -6.23 -12.85
C THR A 73 10.56 -6.49 -11.37
N ILE A 74 10.37 -5.51 -10.53
CA ILE A 74 10.25 -5.71 -9.09
C ILE A 74 9.07 -6.67 -8.84
N ASP A 75 9.17 -7.53 -7.80
CA ASP A 75 8.05 -8.36 -7.34
C ASP A 75 6.90 -7.46 -6.88
N SER A 76 5.93 -7.27 -7.78
CA SER A 76 4.79 -6.37 -7.61
C SER A 76 3.89 -6.79 -6.45
N LYS A 77 3.74 -8.10 -6.23
CA LYS A 77 2.89 -8.64 -5.17
C LYS A 77 3.43 -8.30 -3.78
N VAL A 78 4.75 -8.41 -3.60
CA VAL A 78 5.40 -8.03 -2.33
C VAL A 78 5.31 -6.52 -2.13
N LEU A 79 5.58 -5.72 -3.18
CA LEU A 79 5.46 -4.27 -3.12
C LEU A 79 4.03 -3.81 -2.80
N ALA A 80 3.01 -4.41 -3.44
CA ALA A 80 1.60 -4.07 -3.20
C ALA A 80 1.16 -4.42 -1.77
N ARG A 81 1.60 -5.56 -1.24
CA ARG A 81 1.35 -5.96 0.15
C ARG A 81 1.97 -4.93 1.12
N ASP A 82 3.23 -4.59 0.94
CA ASP A 82 3.92 -3.62 1.78
C ASP A 82 3.29 -2.22 1.68
N PHE A 83 2.84 -1.83 0.47
CA PHE A 83 2.11 -0.59 0.26
C PHE A 83 0.79 -0.56 1.03
N LYS A 84 -0.02 -1.61 0.97
CA LYS A 84 -1.29 -1.68 1.71
C LYS A 84 -1.06 -1.68 3.22
N ALA A 85 -0.01 -2.34 3.69
CA ALA A 85 0.37 -2.31 5.11
C ALA A 85 0.76 -0.89 5.56
N GLU A 86 1.56 -0.17 4.78
CA GLU A 86 1.99 1.19 5.10
C GLU A 86 0.84 2.20 5.00
N LEU A 87 -0.05 2.04 4.02
CA LEU A 87 -1.26 2.83 3.91
C LEU A 87 -2.17 2.65 5.14
N LEU A 88 -2.36 1.42 5.61
CA LEU A 88 -3.14 1.12 6.81
C LEU A 88 -2.50 1.75 8.06
N ARG A 89 -1.17 1.67 8.22
CA ARG A 89 -0.45 2.34 9.32
C ARG A 89 -0.67 3.84 9.31
N THR A 90 -0.57 4.45 8.13
CA THR A 90 -0.80 5.88 7.95
C THR A 90 -2.22 6.26 8.35
N GLN A 91 -3.23 5.52 7.90
CA GLN A 91 -4.64 5.75 8.24
C GLN A 91 -4.92 5.67 9.74
N ILE A 92 -4.35 4.68 10.44
CA ILE A 92 -4.50 4.52 11.88
C ILE A 92 -3.85 5.70 12.61
N THR A 93 -2.63 6.07 12.21
CA THR A 93 -1.89 7.18 12.83
C THR A 93 -2.60 8.50 12.61
N GLU A 94 -3.07 8.80 11.40
CA GLU A 94 -3.85 10.01 11.12
C GLU A 94 -5.17 10.03 11.91
N SER A 95 -5.86 8.89 12.03
CA SER A 95 -7.07 8.78 12.84
C SER A 95 -6.81 9.06 14.31
N ALA A 96 -5.67 8.61 14.84
CA ALA A 96 -5.24 8.91 16.22
C ALA A 96 -4.93 10.41 16.42
N GLN A 97 -4.44 11.08 15.39
CA GLN A 97 -4.10 12.52 15.42
C GLN A 97 -5.30 13.43 15.13
N ALA A 98 -6.29 12.96 14.35
CA ALA A 98 -7.42 13.77 13.86
C ALA A 98 -8.35 14.27 14.97
N GLN A 99 -8.39 13.63 16.13
CA GLN A 99 -9.19 14.10 17.27
C GLN A 99 -8.71 15.43 17.86
N LYS A 100 -7.58 15.97 17.39
CA LYS A 100 -7.05 17.29 17.77
C LYS A 100 -7.59 18.46 16.93
N GLY A 101 -8.53 18.24 16.01
CA GLY A 101 -9.15 19.26 15.16
C GLY A 101 -8.40 19.49 13.84
N ASN A 102 -9.11 19.34 12.73
CA ASN A 102 -8.73 19.74 11.37
C ASN A 102 -7.54 19.03 10.68
N ILE A 103 -7.26 17.77 10.94
CA ILE A 103 -6.42 17.01 10.03
C ILE A 103 -7.32 16.51 8.89
N LYS A 104 -7.06 16.94 7.66
CA LYS A 104 -7.62 16.31 6.46
C LYS A 104 -7.11 14.87 6.43
N ASP A 105 -7.99 13.93 6.10
CA ASP A 105 -7.61 12.56 5.73
C ASP A 105 -6.70 12.63 4.49
N SER A 106 -5.41 12.84 4.73
CA SER A 106 -4.42 12.99 3.66
C SER A 106 -4.07 11.64 3.04
N SER A 107 -4.28 10.55 3.78
CA SER A 107 -3.99 9.18 3.32
C SER A 107 -4.76 8.76 2.08
N ARG A 108 -5.85 9.45 1.75
CA ARG A 108 -6.62 9.22 0.51
C ARG A 108 -6.13 10.01 -0.69
N SER A 109 -5.16 10.90 -0.52
CA SER A 109 -4.67 11.68 -1.65
C SER A 109 -3.76 10.84 -2.55
N LEU A 110 -3.79 11.12 -3.85
CA LEU A 110 -2.89 10.49 -4.81
C LEU A 110 -1.41 10.77 -4.46
N GLU A 111 -1.12 11.96 -3.94
CA GLU A 111 0.20 12.35 -3.46
C GLU A 111 0.69 11.42 -2.33
N ALA A 112 -0.15 11.17 -1.31
CA ALA A 112 0.22 10.27 -0.21
C ALA A 112 0.53 8.86 -0.70
N HIS A 113 -0.23 8.36 -1.68
CA HIS A 113 0.01 7.04 -2.25
C HIS A 113 1.37 6.97 -2.96
N TYR A 114 1.72 7.99 -3.76
CA TYR A 114 3.03 8.05 -4.41
C TYR A 114 4.18 8.27 -3.43
N LEU A 115 3.99 9.04 -2.36
CA LEU A 115 4.98 9.19 -1.30
C LEU A 115 5.25 7.86 -0.58
N ILE A 116 4.21 7.08 -0.28
CA ILE A 116 4.35 5.74 0.31
C ILE A 116 5.13 4.82 -0.64
N LEU A 117 4.74 4.72 -1.92
CA LEU A 117 5.46 3.92 -2.90
C LEU A 117 6.92 4.35 -3.02
N ASN A 118 7.16 5.66 -3.11
CA ASN A 118 8.51 6.21 -3.21
C ASN A 118 9.36 5.84 -1.98
N HIS A 119 8.77 5.96 -0.79
CA HIS A 119 9.44 5.57 0.45
C HIS A 119 9.82 4.09 0.43
N LEU A 120 8.88 3.20 0.13
CA LEU A 120 9.10 1.75 0.07
C LEU A 120 10.19 1.37 -0.93
N LEU A 121 10.14 1.94 -2.14
CA LEU A 121 11.13 1.69 -3.19
C LEU A 121 12.53 2.24 -2.88
N ASN A 122 12.65 3.23 -2.00
CA ASN A 122 13.94 3.76 -1.55
C ASN A 122 14.51 2.99 -0.36
N THR A 123 13.67 2.44 0.50
CA THR A 123 14.10 1.83 1.77
C THR A 123 14.27 0.32 1.68
N ASN A 124 13.53 -0.33 0.77
CA ASN A 124 13.56 -1.78 0.61
C ASN A 124 14.23 -2.19 -0.71
N ASP A 125 14.99 -3.26 -0.66
CA ASP A 125 15.57 -3.90 -1.86
C ASP A 125 14.70 -5.09 -2.27
N TYR A 126 13.66 -4.81 -3.07
CA TYR A 126 12.73 -5.83 -3.56
C TYR A 126 13.41 -6.78 -4.53
N ASP A 127 13.12 -8.07 -4.43
CA ASP A 127 13.46 -9.07 -5.43
C ASP A 127 12.75 -8.78 -6.76
N THR A 128 13.16 -9.48 -7.81
CA THR A 128 12.56 -9.38 -9.13
C THR A 128 11.71 -10.60 -9.45
N ALA A 129 10.61 -10.38 -10.18
CA ALA A 129 9.77 -11.42 -10.75
C ALA A 129 9.78 -11.35 -12.28
N GLU A 130 9.48 -12.48 -12.93
CA GLU A 130 9.35 -12.57 -14.39
C GLU A 130 7.88 -12.72 -14.77
N THR A 131 7.45 -11.93 -15.78
CA THR A 131 6.10 -11.97 -16.35
C THR A 131 6.18 -12.20 -17.85
N ASP A 132 5.43 -13.15 -18.37
CA ASP A 132 5.26 -13.36 -19.80
C ASP A 132 4.21 -12.39 -20.37
N CYS A 133 4.60 -11.58 -21.34
CA CYS A 133 3.79 -10.53 -21.95
C CYS A 133 3.71 -10.72 -23.47
N ASN A 134 2.52 -10.52 -24.05
CA ASN A 134 2.31 -10.51 -25.49
C ASN A 134 1.97 -9.10 -25.97
N ILE A 135 2.95 -8.41 -26.56
CA ILE A 135 2.80 -7.05 -27.07
C ILE A 135 2.20 -7.08 -28.46
N GLN A 136 1.05 -6.44 -28.61
CA GLN A 136 0.39 -6.28 -29.90
C GLN A 136 0.96 -5.08 -30.64
N LEU A 137 1.30 -5.26 -31.91
CA LEU A 137 1.77 -4.24 -32.81
C LEU A 137 0.81 -4.06 -33.98
N VAL A 138 0.64 -2.83 -34.42
CA VAL A 138 -0.12 -2.46 -35.63
C VAL A 138 0.80 -1.76 -36.59
N ASN A 139 0.79 -2.20 -37.85
CA ASN A 139 1.51 -1.53 -38.92
C ASN A 139 0.67 -0.35 -39.44
N THR A 140 1.16 0.87 -39.20
CA THR A 140 0.56 2.13 -39.68
C THR A 140 1.25 2.67 -40.93
N GLY A 141 2.23 1.92 -41.45
CA GLY A 141 2.92 2.23 -42.70
C GLY A 141 2.19 1.69 -43.94
N ASN A 142 2.90 1.64 -45.04
CA ASN A 142 2.44 1.03 -46.30
C ASN A 142 3.42 -0.06 -46.74
N ASP A 143 3.07 -0.81 -47.82
CA ASP A 143 3.86 -1.93 -48.32
C ASP A 143 5.33 -1.58 -48.68
N LYS A 144 5.65 -0.31 -48.88
CA LYS A 144 7.02 0.17 -49.18
C LYS A 144 7.79 0.66 -47.95
N LYS A 145 7.04 1.00 -46.86
CA LYS A 145 7.66 1.51 -45.63
C LYS A 145 6.77 1.13 -44.44
N GLU A 146 7.13 0.01 -43.84
CA GLU A 146 6.49 -0.46 -42.61
C GLU A 146 6.76 0.50 -41.45
N LYS A 147 5.74 0.76 -40.66
CA LYS A 147 5.81 1.57 -39.44
C LYS A 147 4.98 0.90 -38.34
N TRP A 148 5.65 0.12 -37.52
CA TRP A 148 5.06 -0.60 -36.41
C TRP A 148 4.85 0.30 -35.20
N LYS A 149 3.69 0.23 -34.58
CA LYS A 149 3.38 0.90 -33.32
C LYS A 149 2.83 -0.12 -32.33
N ILE A 150 3.21 0.02 -31.07
CA ILE A 150 2.61 -0.76 -29.98
C ILE A 150 1.16 -0.34 -29.82
N GLN A 151 0.28 -1.34 -29.78
CA GLN A 151 -1.12 -1.15 -29.42
C GLN A 151 -1.22 -1.14 -27.90
N ARG A 152 -1.62 0.00 -27.34
CA ARG A 152 -1.83 0.14 -25.91
C ARG A 152 -3.08 -0.66 -25.48
N THR A 153 -2.95 -1.44 -24.42
CA THR A 153 -4.03 -2.20 -23.79
C THR A 153 -3.84 -2.13 -22.26
N ASN A 154 -4.93 -2.33 -21.51
CA ASN A 154 -4.84 -2.36 -20.04
C ASN A 154 -3.96 -3.52 -19.56
N SER A 155 -3.99 -4.68 -20.25
CA SER A 155 -3.12 -5.79 -19.91
C SER A 155 -1.63 -5.45 -20.12
N LEU A 156 -1.29 -4.73 -21.20
CA LEU A 156 0.08 -4.32 -21.43
C LEU A 156 0.57 -3.36 -20.34
N GLU A 157 -0.29 -2.43 -19.88
CA GLU A 157 0.05 -1.51 -18.79
C GLU A 157 0.37 -2.28 -17.51
N ASP A 158 -0.46 -3.23 -17.14
CA ASP A 158 -0.26 -4.06 -15.95
C ASP A 158 0.95 -4.98 -16.10
N ASP A 159 1.13 -5.62 -17.26
CA ASP A 159 2.31 -6.46 -17.54
C ASP A 159 3.63 -5.65 -17.42
N LEU A 160 3.66 -4.41 -17.91
CA LEU A 160 4.86 -3.55 -17.82
C LEU A 160 5.27 -3.20 -16.39
N VAL A 161 4.31 -3.18 -15.48
CA VAL A 161 4.57 -2.99 -14.03
C VAL A 161 4.50 -4.33 -13.26
N GLY A 162 4.59 -5.46 -13.96
CA GLY A 162 4.67 -6.78 -13.35
C GLY A 162 3.41 -7.23 -12.62
N GLY A 163 2.24 -6.71 -12.98
CA GLY A 163 0.97 -7.00 -12.33
C GLY A 163 0.62 -6.06 -11.17
N LEU A 164 1.39 -4.99 -10.97
CA LEU A 164 1.20 -4.08 -9.81
C LEU A 164 -0.19 -3.46 -9.76
N ILE A 165 -0.81 -3.13 -10.91
CA ILE A 165 -2.15 -2.54 -10.95
C ILE A 165 -3.17 -3.53 -10.40
N ALA A 166 -3.11 -4.79 -10.86
CA ALA A 166 -3.99 -5.86 -10.38
C ALA A 166 -3.74 -6.19 -8.91
N ASP A 167 -2.47 -6.24 -8.48
CA ASP A 167 -2.10 -6.52 -7.10
C ASP A 167 -2.56 -5.40 -6.15
N LEU A 168 -2.43 -4.13 -6.52
CA LEU A 168 -2.93 -2.99 -5.74
C LEU A 168 -4.46 -2.97 -5.65
N ALA A 169 -5.15 -3.42 -6.70
CA ALA A 169 -6.61 -3.52 -6.72
C ALA A 169 -7.13 -4.75 -5.98
N ASN A 170 -6.26 -5.72 -5.66
CA ASN A 170 -6.66 -6.93 -4.93
C ASN A 170 -7.01 -6.61 -3.47
N PRO A 171 -8.26 -6.80 -3.02
CA PRO A 171 -8.65 -6.56 -1.64
C PRO A 171 -7.98 -7.53 -0.66
N ASP A 172 -7.59 -8.72 -1.12
CA ASP A 172 -7.04 -9.81 -0.31
C ASP A 172 -5.50 -9.85 -0.35
N ILE A 173 -4.85 -8.78 -0.80
CA ILE A 173 -3.39 -8.70 -0.88
C ILE A 173 -2.72 -8.76 0.50
N LEU A 174 -3.40 -8.23 1.53
CA LEU A 174 -3.09 -8.48 2.94
C LEU A 174 -4.01 -9.57 3.45
N SER A 175 -3.43 -10.62 4.03
CA SER A 175 -4.23 -11.63 4.75
C SER A 175 -4.93 -10.99 5.96
N PRO A 176 -6.00 -11.60 6.49
CA PRO A 176 -6.62 -11.14 7.73
C PRO A 176 -5.64 -11.08 8.91
N GLU A 177 -4.70 -12.01 8.97
CA GLU A 177 -3.65 -12.04 9.99
C GLU A 177 -2.67 -10.88 9.82
N ASP A 178 -2.20 -10.63 8.60
CA ASP A 178 -1.32 -9.50 8.30
C ASP A 178 -2.01 -8.17 8.59
N THR A 179 -3.28 -8.05 8.21
CA THR A 179 -4.10 -6.84 8.48
C THR A 179 -4.19 -6.56 9.97
N LEU A 180 -4.51 -7.59 10.78
CA LEU A 180 -4.60 -7.44 12.23
C LEU A 180 -3.23 -7.19 12.86
N THR A 181 -2.18 -7.83 12.35
CA THR A 181 -0.79 -7.59 12.80
C THR A 181 -0.40 -6.13 12.57
N VAL A 182 -0.61 -5.60 11.36
CA VAL A 182 -0.33 -4.19 11.04
C VAL A 182 -1.11 -3.25 11.97
N TYR A 183 -2.38 -3.56 12.21
CA TYR A 183 -3.24 -2.77 13.10
C TYR A 183 -2.72 -2.74 14.54
N LEU A 184 -2.46 -3.91 15.13
CA LEU A 184 -2.03 -4.02 16.53
C LEU A 184 -0.60 -3.49 16.74
N ASP A 185 0.32 -3.75 15.79
CA ASP A 185 1.67 -3.18 15.81
C ASP A 185 1.66 -1.65 15.73
N THR A 186 0.72 -1.09 14.96
CA THR A 186 0.58 0.36 14.85
C THR A 186 0.06 0.94 16.14
N LEU A 187 -0.95 0.32 16.76
CA LEU A 187 -1.46 0.74 18.09
C LEU A 187 -0.36 0.72 19.14
N GLN A 188 0.47 -0.31 19.14
CA GLN A 188 1.59 -0.44 20.09
C GLN A 188 2.63 0.68 19.95
N LYS A 189 2.78 1.23 18.74
CA LYS A 189 3.75 2.29 18.42
C LYS A 189 3.21 3.71 18.59
N LEU A 190 1.89 3.89 18.75
CA LEU A 190 1.33 5.22 19.02
C LEU A 190 1.92 5.79 20.30
N ASP A 191 2.13 7.10 20.33
CA ASP A 191 2.45 7.75 21.59
C ASP A 191 1.24 7.73 22.56
N LEU A 192 1.48 7.98 23.84
CA LEU A 192 0.44 7.92 24.87
C LEU A 192 -0.75 8.83 24.55
N LYS A 193 -0.49 10.00 23.96
CA LYS A 193 -1.52 10.99 23.63
C LYS A 193 -2.34 10.53 22.42
N GLU A 194 -1.70 9.98 21.41
CA GLU A 194 -2.33 9.38 20.23
C GLU A 194 -3.17 8.17 20.62
N MET A 195 -2.64 7.28 21.45
CA MET A 195 -3.36 6.12 21.96
C MET A 195 -4.58 6.52 22.81
N THR A 196 -4.45 7.49 23.71
CA THR A 196 -5.55 8.01 24.53
C THR A 196 -6.68 8.56 23.63
N SER A 197 -6.29 9.30 22.60
CA SER A 197 -7.19 9.87 21.60
C SER A 197 -7.89 8.76 20.79
N TYR A 198 -7.13 7.85 20.24
CA TYR A 198 -7.61 6.77 19.39
C TYR A 198 -8.58 5.83 20.10
N LEU A 199 -8.25 5.42 21.32
CA LEU A 199 -9.11 4.55 22.13
C LEU A 199 -10.35 5.26 22.66
N GLY A 200 -10.43 6.59 22.58
CA GLY A 200 -11.57 7.37 23.06
C GLY A 200 -11.81 7.24 24.57
N VAL A 201 -10.77 6.88 25.35
CA VAL A 201 -10.88 6.59 26.80
C VAL A 201 -11.44 7.76 27.56
N VAL A 202 -11.18 9.00 27.14
CA VAL A 202 -11.73 10.23 27.73
C VAL A 202 -13.27 10.27 27.68
N ASN A 203 -13.86 9.66 26.65
CA ASN A 203 -15.32 9.68 26.43
C ASN A 203 -16.08 8.66 27.31
N ILE A 204 -15.37 7.71 27.91
CA ILE A 204 -16.00 6.65 28.72
C ILE A 204 -16.34 7.14 30.12
N MET A 205 -15.69 8.21 30.60
CA MET A 205 -15.81 8.67 31.97
C MET A 205 -16.80 9.83 32.13
N ASN A 206 -17.70 9.70 33.08
CA ASN A 206 -18.68 10.75 33.41
C ASN A 206 -18.22 11.55 34.66
N THR A 207 -17.12 12.28 34.54
CA THR A 207 -16.52 13.09 35.64
C THR A 207 -16.01 14.43 35.09
N SER A 208 -15.38 15.28 35.95
CA SER A 208 -14.83 16.56 35.49
C SER A 208 -13.72 16.38 34.45
N ASP A 209 -13.56 17.34 33.54
CA ASP A 209 -12.59 17.24 32.41
C ASP A 209 -11.15 17.02 32.90
N THR A 210 -10.75 17.64 34.02
CA THR A 210 -9.42 17.46 34.61
C THR A 210 -9.22 16.04 35.14
N ALA A 211 -10.21 15.49 35.87
CA ALA A 211 -10.15 14.12 36.38
C ALA A 211 -10.22 13.10 35.24
N LYS A 212 -11.08 13.32 34.22
CA LYS A 212 -11.15 12.48 33.02
C LYS A 212 -9.79 12.37 32.33
N ASN A 213 -9.15 13.49 32.07
CA ASN A 213 -7.87 13.53 31.37
C ASN A 213 -6.77 12.83 32.16
N SER A 214 -6.74 13.02 33.49
CA SER A 214 -5.76 12.38 34.37
C SER A 214 -5.94 10.85 34.40
N ILE A 215 -7.15 10.38 34.60
CA ILE A 215 -7.47 8.95 34.66
C ILE A 215 -7.28 8.30 33.28
N ALA A 216 -7.76 8.95 32.23
CA ALA A 216 -7.59 8.46 30.86
C ALA A 216 -6.10 8.32 30.46
N SER A 217 -5.27 9.30 30.84
CA SER A 217 -3.83 9.23 30.61
C SER A 217 -3.17 8.10 31.39
N ALA A 218 -3.53 7.93 32.67
CA ALA A 218 -2.98 6.86 33.49
C ALA A 218 -3.40 5.47 32.99
N LEU A 219 -4.64 5.32 32.54
CA LEU A 219 -5.15 4.08 31.95
C LEU A 219 -4.46 3.77 30.62
N ALA A 220 -4.34 4.74 29.74
CA ALA A 220 -3.65 4.58 28.47
C ALA A 220 -2.17 4.25 28.67
N GLU A 221 -1.50 4.83 29.67
CA GLU A 221 -0.14 4.49 30.04
C GLU A 221 0.01 3.03 30.45
N GLN A 222 -0.90 2.52 31.28
CA GLN A 222 -0.90 1.11 31.69
C GLN A 222 -1.18 0.17 30.51
N ILE A 223 -2.13 0.51 29.64
CA ILE A 223 -2.38 -0.23 28.42
C ILE A 223 -1.14 -0.25 27.56
N HIS A 224 -0.56 0.91 27.24
CA HIS A 224 0.60 1.05 26.38
C HIS A 224 1.82 0.27 26.90
N LYS A 225 2.09 0.34 28.20
CA LYS A 225 3.22 -0.31 28.85
C LYS A 225 3.15 -1.84 28.81
N ASN A 226 1.94 -2.40 28.92
CA ASN A 226 1.73 -3.84 29.08
C ASN A 226 1.11 -4.48 27.82
N PHE A 227 0.79 -3.67 26.79
CA PHE A 227 0.16 -4.19 25.59
C PHE A 227 1.07 -5.15 24.83
N ASN A 228 0.59 -6.36 24.66
CA ASN A 228 1.19 -7.37 23.79
C ASN A 228 0.10 -8.22 23.17
N TYR A 229 0.39 -8.89 22.07
CA TYR A 229 -0.56 -9.78 21.43
C TYR A 229 0.12 -10.99 20.79
N VAL A 230 -0.64 -12.05 20.61
CA VAL A 230 -0.22 -13.26 19.88
C VAL A 230 -1.39 -13.73 19.04
N ILE A 231 -1.23 -13.80 17.73
CA ILE A 231 -2.22 -14.38 16.84
C ILE A 231 -2.15 -15.90 16.97
N LYS A 232 -3.28 -16.55 17.25
CA LYS A 232 -3.38 -18.00 17.48
C LYS A 232 -3.86 -18.75 16.24
N SER A 233 -4.86 -18.20 15.56
CA SER A 233 -5.44 -18.82 14.37
C SER A 233 -6.23 -17.81 13.57
N SER A 234 -6.40 -18.10 12.28
CA SER A 234 -7.28 -17.39 11.39
C SER A 234 -8.18 -18.36 10.63
N SER A 235 -9.37 -17.92 10.29
CA SER A 235 -10.29 -18.66 9.43
C SER A 235 -11.08 -17.68 8.57
N GLU A 236 -11.30 -18.04 7.32
CA GLU A 236 -12.05 -17.25 6.36
C GLU A 236 -13.35 -17.96 5.98
N ASN A 237 -14.42 -17.20 5.82
CA ASN A 237 -15.73 -17.67 5.36
C ASN A 237 -16.37 -16.63 4.44
N GLY A 238 -16.16 -16.77 3.13
CA GLY A 238 -16.59 -15.81 2.13
C GLY A 238 -15.91 -14.47 2.31
N TYR A 239 -16.70 -13.40 2.54
CA TYR A 239 -16.18 -12.04 2.74
C TYR A 239 -15.82 -11.73 4.20
N ASN A 240 -15.93 -12.70 5.10
CA ASN A 240 -15.65 -12.51 6.51
C ASN A 240 -14.43 -13.35 6.90
N ALA A 241 -13.61 -12.79 7.77
CA ALA A 241 -12.52 -13.50 8.41
C ALA A 241 -12.63 -13.38 9.93
N THR A 242 -12.20 -14.42 10.63
CA THR A 242 -12.09 -14.44 12.08
C THR A 242 -10.65 -14.74 12.46
N VAL A 243 -10.02 -13.81 13.18
CA VAL A 243 -8.66 -13.97 13.69
C VAL A 243 -8.72 -14.07 15.21
N THR A 244 -8.32 -15.23 15.75
CA THR A 244 -8.25 -15.46 17.19
C THR A 244 -6.92 -14.92 17.69
N THR A 245 -6.97 -13.97 18.62
CA THR A 245 -5.80 -13.28 19.15
C THR A 245 -5.84 -13.30 20.67
N GLU A 246 -4.74 -13.65 21.28
CA GLU A 246 -4.50 -13.46 22.72
C GLU A 246 -3.90 -12.08 22.93
N ILE A 247 -4.57 -11.25 23.72
CA ILE A 247 -4.11 -9.90 24.04
C ILE A 247 -3.73 -9.85 25.53
N THR A 248 -2.52 -9.38 25.78
CA THR A 248 -2.03 -9.10 27.14
C THR A 248 -2.12 -7.60 27.38
N THR A 249 -2.74 -7.22 28.47
CA THR A 249 -2.87 -5.82 28.91
C THR A 249 -2.46 -5.70 30.38
N PHE A 250 -2.94 -4.67 31.07
CA PHE A 250 -2.75 -4.52 32.51
C PHE A 250 -3.72 -5.41 33.30
N ASP A 251 -3.35 -5.77 34.51
CA ASP A 251 -4.23 -6.49 35.46
C ASP A 251 -5.20 -5.51 36.10
N SER A 252 -6.47 -5.53 35.61
CA SER A 252 -7.53 -4.67 36.12
C SER A 252 -7.95 -4.99 37.55
N ASP A 253 -7.83 -6.25 37.97
CA ASP A 253 -8.25 -6.69 39.30
C ASP A 253 -7.26 -6.18 40.37
N SER A 254 -5.98 -6.20 40.09
CA SER A 254 -4.96 -5.60 40.95
C SER A 254 -5.16 -4.09 41.11
N ILE A 255 -5.49 -3.37 40.03
CA ILE A 255 -5.77 -1.91 40.09
C ILE A 255 -7.00 -1.63 40.94
N LEU A 256 -8.06 -2.42 40.77
CA LEU A 256 -9.29 -2.26 41.52
C LEU A 256 -9.07 -2.53 43.01
N ALA A 257 -8.32 -3.56 43.37
CA ALA A 257 -7.95 -3.89 44.75
C ALA A 257 -7.13 -2.77 45.40
N ASP A 258 -6.10 -2.24 44.72
CA ASP A 258 -5.30 -1.10 45.18
C ASP A 258 -6.14 0.17 45.38
N TYR A 259 -7.13 0.39 44.51
CA TYR A 259 -8.03 1.51 44.61
C TYR A 259 -8.95 1.40 45.85
N GLN A 260 -9.53 0.21 46.08
CA GLN A 260 -10.37 -0.06 47.25
C GLN A 260 -9.59 0.09 48.56
N GLU A 261 -8.37 -0.46 48.64
CA GLU A 261 -7.50 -0.28 49.82
C GLU A 261 -7.18 1.20 50.14
N LYS A 262 -7.05 2.03 49.09
CA LYS A 262 -6.81 3.48 49.27
C LYS A 262 -8.05 4.26 49.64
N LEU A 263 -9.25 3.77 49.35
CA LEU A 263 -10.52 4.39 49.79
C LEU A 263 -10.80 4.09 51.24
N ASP A 264 -10.34 2.94 51.74
CA ASP A 264 -10.58 2.48 53.13
C ASP A 264 -9.59 3.08 54.14
N LYS A 265 -8.60 3.81 53.68
CA LYS A 265 -7.61 4.58 54.49
C LYS A 265 -7.95 6.06 54.56
#